data_8718d1a85fa298d44e5180c79832b7d6
#
_entry.id   8718d1a85fa298d44e5180c79832b7d6
#
_cell.length_a   1.000
_cell.length_b   1.000
_cell.length_c   1.000
_cell.angle_alpha   90.00
_cell.angle_beta   90.00
_cell.angle_gamma   90.00
#
_symmetry.space_group_name_H-M   'P 1'
#
loop_
_entity.id
_entity.type
_entity.pdbx_description
1 polymer ?
#
loop_
_entity_poly.entity_id
_entity_poly.type
_entity_poly.pdbx_seq_one_letter_code
_entity_poly.pdbx_strand_id
1 'polypeptide(L)'
;MAGEFDKHIVRVSFGGKNLGKSDNVAQGWAAFARRFKKPVQTREKHSRYRAESIEEKNRLKGIGGWFLGAQVKDGRRKAMNVKPRDIITLDLDNISVEEYESLVVHKNHYLNQFECFVHTTRSHRPEEPRVRVCLLADSEISVEKYEALTRIMAWHVDERMETVDPVSFRIAQMMYMPTISSDQEYLFGRNPGKLVDVNGLLESWKHDWTDMGQLPRAEREEKAREREIRAEDPTEKRGLIGAFCRAHGIEDAIATFIPDAYGDVDPNSTEVRYTYLGGHSMYGAVIYEDKFMYSWHGTDPACEQLCNAWDLVRLHLFHEKDHKKDADAEINDLPSQKAMIDLMKTDKGVQKQIIEDELDFDAMFEDLGDLPEDHGHEETDSDDFGIEDAETRDLMGLPPKKSALDGLPDFPGRGKPTKTKKKWYDGLEIAPNGQIKPTTRNLLLILIHDPRFRGLMARNAFTHNIVLTRPMVIQIPEIPRFKVKDTINGDLWSDTHDAAVKAILSAPRGDGQVGYGIQAPDNALQEAIRLAAEQFAFHPLIDRFLALPEWDGVERVSGLWIDYMGV
;
A
#
# COMPACT_ATOMS: atom_id res chain seq x y z
N MET A 1 38.05 -10.45 35.58
CA MET A 1 37.50 -9.46 36.54
C MET A 1 36.06 -9.15 36.14
N ALA A 2 35.16 -8.97 37.10
CA ALA A 2 33.80 -8.48 36.81
C ALA A 2 33.89 -7.06 36.29
N GLY A 3 33.17 -6.74 35.20
CA GLY A 3 33.13 -5.37 34.68
C GLY A 3 32.34 -4.45 35.63
N GLU A 4 32.63 -3.18 35.59
CA GLU A 4 31.99 -2.14 36.44
C GLU A 4 30.44 -2.21 36.33
N PHE A 5 29.90 -2.43 35.11
CA PHE A 5 28.47 -2.43 34.82
C PHE A 5 27.84 -3.82 34.71
N ASP A 6 28.52 -4.90 35.13
CA ASP A 6 28.03 -6.28 34.98
C ASP A 6 26.66 -6.53 35.63
N LYS A 7 26.36 -5.81 36.72
CA LYS A 7 25.10 -5.89 37.46
C LYS A 7 24.05 -4.87 37.03
N HIS A 8 24.38 -3.95 36.12
CA HIS A 8 23.44 -2.96 35.63
C HIS A 8 22.22 -3.68 35.01
N ILE A 9 21.04 -3.36 35.46
CA ILE A 9 19.82 -4.05 35.02
C ILE A 9 19.40 -3.49 33.66
N VAL A 10 19.20 -4.40 32.72
CA VAL A 10 18.64 -4.10 31.40
C VAL A 10 17.31 -4.81 31.22
N ARG A 11 16.35 -4.10 30.66
CA ARG A 11 14.98 -4.57 30.40
C ARG A 11 14.84 -4.89 28.92
N VAL A 12 14.58 -6.13 28.60
CA VAL A 12 14.57 -6.65 27.25
C VAL A 12 13.36 -7.59 27.06
N SER A 13 12.97 -7.80 25.82
CA SER A 13 12.03 -8.84 25.44
C SER A 13 12.72 -9.90 24.60
N PHE A 14 12.32 -11.15 24.76
CA PHE A 14 12.75 -12.26 23.92
C PHE A 14 11.53 -12.95 23.31
N GLY A 15 11.67 -13.45 22.10
CA GLY A 15 10.67 -14.26 21.44
C GLY A 15 11.29 -15.44 20.72
N GLY A 16 10.48 -16.48 20.51
CA GLY A 16 10.84 -17.68 19.76
C GLY A 16 10.55 -17.53 18.26
N LYS A 17 10.33 -18.66 17.59
CA LYS A 17 9.99 -18.69 16.15
C LYS A 17 8.67 -17.98 15.83
N ASN A 18 7.72 -17.96 16.76
CA ASN A 18 6.47 -17.20 16.60
C ASN A 18 6.71 -15.74 16.94
N LEU A 19 6.68 -14.88 15.94
CA LEU A 19 6.94 -13.45 16.06
C LEU A 19 5.92 -12.70 16.94
N GLY A 20 4.75 -13.28 17.18
CA GLY A 20 3.63 -12.68 17.92
C GLY A 20 3.71 -12.76 19.46
N LYS A 21 4.63 -13.54 20.05
CA LYS A 21 4.76 -13.67 21.50
C LYS A 21 6.14 -13.31 22.00
N SER A 22 6.19 -12.41 22.98
CA SER A 22 7.43 -12.01 23.65
C SER A 22 7.33 -12.15 25.16
N ASP A 23 8.45 -12.55 25.78
CA ASP A 23 8.64 -12.61 27.23
C ASP A 23 9.51 -11.44 27.66
N ASN A 24 8.96 -10.59 28.53
CA ASN A 24 9.68 -9.47 29.13
C ASN A 24 10.60 -9.98 30.25
N VAL A 25 11.86 -9.60 30.18
CA VAL A 25 12.91 -10.01 31.14
C VAL A 25 13.66 -8.77 31.62
N ALA A 26 13.96 -8.72 32.93
CA ALA A 26 14.93 -7.80 33.50
C ALA A 26 16.12 -8.61 34.02
N GLN A 27 17.33 -8.31 33.57
CA GLN A 27 18.52 -9.07 33.93
C GLN A 27 19.76 -8.18 33.91
N GLY A 28 20.84 -8.62 34.60
CA GLY A 28 22.10 -7.89 34.58
C GLY A 28 22.73 -7.83 33.18
N TRP A 29 23.43 -6.75 32.86
CA TRP A 29 24.11 -6.55 31.58
C TRP A 29 25.03 -7.73 31.18
N ALA A 30 25.85 -8.21 32.10
CA ALA A 30 26.70 -9.37 31.84
C ALA A 30 25.88 -10.66 31.56
N ALA A 31 24.73 -10.82 32.20
CA ALA A 31 23.86 -11.97 31.94
C ALA A 31 23.21 -11.86 30.55
N PHE A 32 22.82 -10.66 30.13
CA PHE A 32 22.33 -10.39 28.79
C PHE A 32 23.41 -10.67 27.74
N ALA A 33 24.60 -10.07 27.85
CA ALA A 33 25.70 -10.28 26.94
C ALA A 33 26.13 -11.74 26.80
N ARG A 34 26.02 -12.51 27.89
CA ARG A 34 26.39 -13.94 27.93
C ARG A 34 25.54 -14.79 27.00
N ARG A 35 24.29 -14.39 26.70
CA ARG A 35 23.38 -15.10 25.77
C ARG A 35 23.91 -15.09 24.34
N PHE A 36 24.76 -14.13 23.99
CA PHE A 36 25.32 -13.97 22.65
C PHE A 36 26.68 -14.68 22.46
N LYS A 37 27.27 -15.25 23.52
CA LYS A 37 28.59 -15.89 23.42
C LYS A 37 28.60 -17.15 22.55
N LYS A 38 27.48 -17.86 22.47
CA LYS A 38 27.35 -19.10 21.71
C LYS A 38 26.19 -18.95 20.72
N PRO A 39 26.49 -18.92 19.41
CA PRO A 39 25.45 -18.88 18.39
C PRO A 39 24.78 -20.24 18.27
N VAL A 40 23.57 -20.27 17.72
CA VAL A 40 22.94 -21.51 17.29
C VAL A 40 23.52 -21.90 15.93
N GLN A 41 24.18 -23.06 15.85
CA GLN A 41 24.74 -23.54 14.59
C GLN A 41 23.73 -24.40 13.84
N THR A 42 23.55 -24.13 12.58
CA THR A 42 22.69 -24.88 11.66
C THR A 42 23.51 -25.84 10.80
N ARG A 43 22.85 -26.75 10.08
CA ARG A 43 23.55 -27.86 9.39
C ARG A 43 24.08 -27.50 8.02
N GLU A 44 23.45 -26.51 7.36
CA GLU A 44 23.83 -26.10 6.02
C GLU A 44 25.14 -25.31 6.01
N LYS A 45 25.84 -25.35 4.87
CA LYS A 45 27.01 -24.52 4.61
C LYS A 45 26.60 -23.09 4.33
N HIS A 46 27.47 -22.14 4.61
CA HIS A 46 27.22 -20.70 4.36
C HIS A 46 26.93 -20.40 2.88
N SER A 47 27.62 -21.07 1.96
CA SER A 47 27.37 -20.95 0.52
C SER A 47 25.93 -21.34 0.14
N ARG A 48 25.38 -22.39 0.78
CA ARG A 48 23.99 -22.79 0.57
C ARG A 48 23.01 -21.77 1.16
N TYR A 49 23.24 -21.32 2.38
CA TYR A 49 22.44 -20.27 3.01
C TYR A 49 22.32 -19.03 2.10
N ARG A 50 23.42 -18.61 1.47
CA ARG A 50 23.41 -17.45 0.56
C ARG A 50 22.55 -17.66 -0.70
N ALA A 51 22.45 -18.87 -1.19
CA ALA A 51 21.67 -19.23 -2.37
C ALA A 51 20.18 -19.48 -2.07
N GLU A 52 19.79 -19.54 -0.79
CA GLU A 52 18.40 -19.78 -0.40
C GLU A 52 17.50 -18.55 -0.67
N SER A 53 16.19 -18.79 -0.74
CA SER A 53 15.18 -17.72 -0.80
C SER A 53 15.22 -16.83 0.44
N ILE A 54 14.63 -15.66 0.35
CA ILE A 54 14.54 -14.72 1.50
C ILE A 54 13.78 -15.36 2.65
N GLU A 55 12.68 -16.05 2.39
CA GLU A 55 11.89 -16.76 3.39
C GLU A 55 12.72 -17.80 4.14
N GLU A 56 13.48 -18.61 3.42
CA GLU A 56 14.33 -19.62 4.02
C GLU A 56 15.50 -18.98 4.80
N LYS A 57 16.06 -17.87 4.30
CA LYS A 57 17.04 -17.08 5.04
C LYS A 57 16.47 -16.55 6.35
N ASN A 58 15.27 -16.01 6.34
CA ASN A 58 14.59 -15.50 7.53
C ASN A 58 14.24 -16.63 8.49
N ARG A 59 13.76 -17.76 7.98
CA ARG A 59 13.51 -18.96 8.78
C ARG A 59 14.79 -19.44 9.50
N LEU A 60 15.92 -19.47 8.78
CA LEU A 60 17.21 -19.90 9.32
C LEU A 60 17.76 -18.89 10.34
N LYS A 61 17.62 -17.57 10.11
CA LYS A 61 17.95 -16.54 11.09
C LYS A 61 17.10 -16.68 12.36
N GLY A 62 15.82 -16.98 12.21
CA GLY A 62 14.85 -17.08 13.31
C GLY A 62 14.97 -18.32 14.19
N ILE A 63 15.81 -19.33 13.83
CA ILE A 63 15.97 -20.57 14.62
C ILE A 63 16.43 -20.28 16.05
N GLY A 64 17.28 -19.26 16.23
CA GLY A 64 17.78 -18.82 17.55
C GLY A 64 16.77 -18.00 18.35
N GLY A 65 15.63 -17.63 17.77
CA GLY A 65 14.72 -16.64 18.32
C GLY A 65 15.21 -15.20 18.09
N TRP A 66 14.60 -14.27 18.78
CA TRP A 66 14.89 -12.84 18.65
C TRP A 66 14.88 -12.14 20.01
N PHE A 67 15.44 -10.95 20.06
CA PHE A 67 15.34 -10.04 21.20
C PHE A 67 14.98 -8.62 20.74
N LEU A 68 14.39 -7.86 21.66
CA LEU A 68 14.22 -6.42 21.54
C LEU A 68 14.87 -5.78 22.76
N GLY A 69 15.68 -4.72 22.57
CA GLY A 69 16.35 -3.99 23.65
C GLY A 69 15.41 -3.16 24.54
N ALA A 70 14.15 -3.57 24.63
CA ALA A 70 13.09 -2.97 25.44
C ALA A 70 12.10 -4.03 25.92
N GLN A 71 11.27 -3.68 26.90
CA GLN A 71 10.05 -4.43 27.22
C GLN A 71 8.88 -3.94 26.35
N VAL A 72 7.93 -4.81 26.11
CA VAL A 72 6.74 -4.54 25.30
C VAL A 72 5.48 -4.65 26.15
N LYS A 73 4.55 -3.71 26.00
CA LYS A 73 3.21 -3.81 26.60
C LYS A 73 2.45 -4.92 25.87
N ASP A 74 1.72 -5.72 26.61
CA ASP A 74 0.81 -6.75 26.07
C ASP A 74 1.41 -7.78 25.12
N GLY A 75 2.74 -7.88 25.06
CA GLY A 75 3.45 -8.84 24.19
C GLY A 75 3.36 -8.50 22.69
N ARG A 76 2.86 -7.31 22.31
CA ARG A 76 2.79 -6.85 20.92
C ARG A 76 3.93 -5.88 20.61
N ARG A 77 4.68 -6.18 19.58
CA ARG A 77 5.86 -5.42 19.12
C ARG A 77 5.46 -4.34 18.11
N LYS A 78 4.60 -3.40 18.53
CA LYS A 78 4.32 -2.14 17.80
C LYS A 78 5.05 -0.99 18.49
N ALA A 79 5.46 0.05 17.77
CA ALA A 79 6.21 1.19 18.32
C ALA A 79 5.53 1.77 19.58
N MET A 80 4.22 2.00 19.53
CA MET A 80 3.40 2.50 20.64
C MET A 80 3.37 1.59 21.90
N ASN A 81 3.71 0.30 21.76
CA ASN A 81 3.73 -0.66 22.86
C ASN A 81 5.12 -0.84 23.47
N VAL A 82 6.16 -0.29 22.85
CA VAL A 82 7.53 -0.40 23.33
C VAL A 82 7.72 0.52 24.53
N LYS A 83 8.27 -0.02 25.61
CA LYS A 83 8.68 0.76 26.78
C LYS A 83 10.06 1.40 26.53
N PRO A 84 10.47 2.40 27.33
CA PRO A 84 11.82 2.95 27.24
C PRO A 84 12.90 1.87 27.21
N ARG A 85 13.97 2.13 26.45
CA ARG A 85 15.09 1.19 26.24
C ARG A 85 16.27 1.51 27.15
N ASP A 86 16.98 0.48 27.59
CA ASP A 86 18.27 0.59 28.29
C ASP A 86 19.44 0.32 27.34
N ILE A 87 19.15 -0.17 26.12
CA ILE A 87 20.16 -0.69 25.21
C ILE A 87 19.95 -0.06 23.84
N ILE A 88 21.04 0.45 23.27
CA ILE A 88 21.13 0.84 21.88
C ILE A 88 21.62 -0.37 21.08
N THR A 89 21.01 -0.64 19.94
CA THR A 89 21.41 -1.76 19.08
C THR A 89 21.63 -1.24 17.66
N LEU A 90 22.85 -1.44 17.13
CA LEU A 90 23.23 -1.03 15.79
C LEU A 90 23.66 -2.26 14.98
N ASP A 91 23.07 -2.43 13.80
CA ASP A 91 23.52 -3.37 12.79
C ASP A 91 24.45 -2.64 11.81
N LEU A 92 25.70 -3.05 11.73
CA LEU A 92 26.69 -2.51 10.81
C LEU A 92 26.82 -3.51 9.64
N ASP A 93 25.96 -3.33 8.66
CA ASP A 93 25.84 -4.28 7.54
C ASP A 93 26.76 -3.93 6.36
N ASN A 94 27.25 -2.69 6.29
CA ASN A 94 28.17 -2.21 5.25
C ASN A 94 29.48 -1.65 5.85
N ILE A 95 29.91 -2.21 6.96
CA ILE A 95 31.20 -1.83 7.56
C ILE A 95 32.34 -2.31 6.67
N SER A 96 33.33 -1.44 6.39
CA SER A 96 34.53 -1.82 5.66
C SER A 96 35.40 -2.81 6.47
N VAL A 97 36.31 -3.51 5.81
CA VAL A 97 37.24 -4.46 6.50
C VAL A 97 38.12 -3.68 7.48
N GLU A 98 38.60 -2.49 7.11
CA GLU A 98 39.45 -1.65 7.96
C GLU A 98 38.69 -1.18 9.22
N GLU A 99 37.43 -0.74 9.05
CA GLU A 99 36.59 -0.32 10.18
C GLU A 99 36.22 -1.49 11.08
N TYR A 100 35.95 -2.67 10.50
CA TYR A 100 35.74 -3.89 11.25
C TYR A 100 36.96 -4.28 12.09
N GLU A 101 38.17 -4.23 11.53
CA GLU A 101 39.40 -4.47 12.25
C GLU A 101 39.64 -3.41 13.35
N SER A 102 39.36 -2.14 13.05
CA SER A 102 39.39 -1.04 14.02
C SER A 102 38.47 -1.31 15.22
N LEU A 103 37.25 -1.78 14.96
CA LEU A 103 36.23 -2.09 15.98
C LEU A 103 36.61 -3.32 16.81
N VAL A 104 36.99 -4.41 16.14
CA VAL A 104 37.09 -5.74 16.76
C VAL A 104 38.50 -6.05 17.23
N VAL A 105 39.52 -5.70 16.43
CA VAL A 105 40.93 -6.05 16.70
C VAL A 105 41.64 -4.93 17.43
N HIS A 106 41.70 -3.74 16.82
CA HIS A 106 42.49 -2.62 17.32
C HIS A 106 41.83 -1.85 18.45
N LYS A 107 40.51 -1.97 18.62
CA LYS A 107 39.72 -1.31 19.66
C LYS A 107 39.85 0.23 19.66
N ASN A 108 40.02 0.83 18.50
CA ASN A 108 40.16 2.28 18.30
C ASN A 108 39.00 2.89 17.46
N HIS A 109 37.97 2.12 17.16
CA HIS A 109 36.77 2.62 16.51
C HIS A 109 35.95 3.52 17.45
N TYR A 110 35.15 4.45 16.90
CA TYR A 110 34.30 5.37 17.69
C TYR A 110 33.50 4.65 18.77
N LEU A 111 32.88 3.49 18.44
CA LEU A 111 32.05 2.73 19.36
C LEU A 111 32.82 2.08 20.51
N ASN A 112 34.14 1.94 20.42
CA ASN A 112 34.96 1.33 21.47
C ASN A 112 35.14 2.20 22.71
N GLN A 113 34.74 3.47 22.69
CA GLN A 113 34.74 4.31 23.90
C GLN A 113 33.59 3.91 24.88
N PHE A 114 32.61 3.16 24.40
CA PHE A 114 31.40 2.81 25.16
C PHE A 114 31.44 1.37 25.71
N GLU A 115 30.74 1.16 26.83
CA GLU A 115 30.43 -0.17 27.33
C GLU A 115 29.49 -0.88 26.34
N CYS A 116 30.02 -1.87 25.63
CA CYS A 116 29.29 -2.57 24.60
C CYS A 116 29.75 -4.03 24.45
N PHE A 117 28.99 -4.79 23.71
CA PHE A 117 29.47 -6.02 23.09
C PHE A 117 29.15 -6.01 21.60
N VAL A 118 30.00 -6.71 20.86
CA VAL A 118 29.89 -6.89 19.43
C VAL A 118 29.86 -8.37 19.09
N HIS A 119 29.05 -8.73 18.09
CA HIS A 119 29.08 -10.08 17.53
C HIS A 119 28.84 -10.05 16.03
N THR A 120 29.40 -11.04 15.32
CA THR A 120 29.12 -11.23 13.89
C THR A 120 27.70 -11.73 13.66
N THR A 121 27.07 -11.28 12.56
CA THR A 121 25.73 -11.71 12.17
C THR A 121 25.80 -12.92 11.22
N ARG A 122 24.63 -13.52 10.89
CA ARG A 122 24.58 -14.70 10.03
C ARG A 122 25.12 -14.45 8.62
N SER A 123 25.03 -13.24 8.12
CA SER A 123 25.49 -12.90 6.78
C SER A 123 26.96 -12.44 6.74
N HIS A 124 27.63 -12.42 7.88
CA HIS A 124 29.03 -11.99 7.99
C HIS A 124 29.97 -12.87 7.15
N ARG A 125 30.93 -12.21 6.49
CA ARG A 125 32.09 -12.82 5.82
C ARG A 125 33.34 -11.99 6.11
N PRO A 126 34.54 -12.56 6.06
CA PRO A 126 35.77 -11.78 6.24
C PRO A 126 35.91 -10.64 5.24
N GLU A 127 35.53 -10.87 3.99
CA GLU A 127 35.56 -9.88 2.89
C GLU A 127 34.39 -8.90 2.88
N GLU A 128 33.29 -9.24 3.53
CA GLU A 128 32.11 -8.40 3.76
C GLU A 128 31.68 -8.52 5.22
N PRO A 129 32.33 -7.80 6.12
CA PRO A 129 32.03 -7.91 7.52
C PRO A 129 30.61 -7.40 7.83
N ARG A 130 29.90 -8.10 8.69
CA ARG A 130 28.59 -7.70 9.22
C ARG A 130 28.54 -7.97 10.69
N VAL A 131 28.35 -6.95 11.49
CA VAL A 131 28.37 -7.06 12.94
C VAL A 131 27.19 -6.33 13.56
N ARG A 132 26.79 -6.79 14.73
CA ARG A 132 25.83 -6.11 15.59
C ARG A 132 26.53 -5.65 16.85
N VAL A 133 26.30 -4.39 17.19
CA VAL A 133 26.83 -3.77 18.40
C VAL A 133 25.66 -3.44 19.33
N CYS A 134 25.76 -3.91 20.58
CA CYS A 134 24.81 -3.57 21.63
C CYS A 134 25.55 -2.68 22.65
N LEU A 135 25.05 -1.48 22.89
CA LEU A 135 25.66 -0.52 23.78
C LEU A 135 24.74 -0.26 24.98
N LEU A 136 25.33 -0.03 26.14
CA LEU A 136 24.60 0.25 27.36
C LEU A 136 24.45 1.76 27.56
N ALA A 137 23.21 2.22 27.74
CA ALA A 137 22.90 3.61 28.03
C ALA A 137 23.03 3.94 29.52
N ASP A 138 23.31 5.20 29.85
CA ASP A 138 23.38 5.71 31.22
C ASP A 138 21.98 5.90 31.84
N SER A 139 20.99 6.10 31.01
CA SER A 139 19.61 6.39 31.40
C SER A 139 18.61 5.73 30.43
N GLU A 140 17.34 5.67 30.84
CA GLU A 140 16.28 5.16 30.00
C GLU A 140 16.08 6.04 28.74
N ILE A 141 16.11 5.41 27.57
CA ILE A 141 15.87 6.07 26.29
C ILE A 141 14.38 5.98 25.99
N SER A 142 13.68 7.12 26.00
CA SER A 142 12.28 7.16 25.61
C SER A 142 12.08 6.80 24.14
N VAL A 143 10.85 6.42 23.77
CA VAL A 143 10.49 6.08 22.39
C VAL A 143 10.85 7.21 21.43
N GLU A 144 10.63 8.45 21.83
CA GLU A 144 10.91 9.66 21.04
C GLU A 144 12.41 9.96 20.87
N LYS A 145 13.22 9.65 21.89
CA LYS A 145 14.67 9.89 21.85
C LYS A 145 15.43 8.83 21.06
N TYR A 146 14.89 7.63 20.94
CA TYR A 146 15.64 6.48 20.44
C TYR A 146 16.08 6.66 18.99
N GLU A 147 15.20 7.09 18.12
CA GLU A 147 15.54 7.29 16.71
C GLU A 147 16.58 8.40 16.55
N ALA A 148 16.36 9.57 17.18
CA ALA A 148 17.32 10.68 17.13
C ALA A 148 18.69 10.25 17.65
N LEU A 149 18.72 9.60 18.82
CA LEU A 149 19.96 9.13 19.46
C LEU A 149 20.73 8.14 18.56
N THR A 150 20.02 7.18 17.97
CA THR A 150 20.68 6.15 17.14
C THR A 150 21.14 6.71 15.81
N ARG A 151 20.41 7.66 15.20
CA ARG A 151 20.83 8.37 13.99
C ARG A 151 22.06 9.24 14.23
N ILE A 152 22.09 10.00 15.32
CA ILE A 152 23.26 10.82 15.69
C ILE A 152 24.47 9.92 15.95
N MET A 153 24.29 8.80 16.65
CA MET A 153 25.36 7.83 16.87
C MET A 153 25.85 7.21 15.55
N ALA A 154 24.97 6.86 14.64
CA ALA A 154 25.31 6.35 13.32
C ALA A 154 26.08 7.38 12.48
N TRP A 155 25.72 8.65 12.57
CA TRP A 155 26.43 9.74 11.92
C TRP A 155 27.88 9.89 12.46
N HIS A 156 28.09 9.67 13.75
CA HIS A 156 29.46 9.64 14.32
C HIS A 156 30.26 8.40 13.90
N VAL A 157 29.59 7.32 13.49
CA VAL A 157 30.25 6.14 12.89
C VAL A 157 30.62 6.43 11.45
N ASP A 158 29.69 6.99 10.69
CA ASP A 158 29.84 7.31 9.27
C ASP A 158 28.93 8.49 8.90
N GLU A 159 29.52 9.63 8.53
CA GLU A 159 28.78 10.84 8.15
C GLU A 159 27.85 10.63 6.95
N ARG A 160 28.12 9.63 6.09
CA ARG A 160 27.30 9.29 4.94
C ARG A 160 26.11 8.41 5.30
N MET A 161 26.04 7.92 6.55
CA MET A 161 24.97 7.04 7.03
C MET A 161 24.84 5.71 6.27
N GLU A 162 25.94 5.24 5.63
CA GLU A 162 25.90 4.01 4.83
C GLU A 162 26.23 2.75 5.62
N THR A 163 27.04 2.88 6.70
CA THR A 163 27.56 1.75 7.47
C THR A 163 26.49 1.08 8.33
N VAL A 164 25.61 1.87 8.97
CA VAL A 164 24.57 1.37 9.86
C VAL A 164 23.28 1.10 9.09
N ASP A 165 22.70 -0.09 9.27
CA ASP A 165 21.40 -0.42 8.68
C ASP A 165 20.30 0.47 9.31
N PRO A 166 19.49 1.18 8.50
CA PRO A 166 18.40 2.03 8.97
C PRO A 166 17.36 1.34 9.85
N VAL A 167 17.20 0.03 9.75
CA VAL A 167 16.32 -0.73 10.67
C VAL A 167 16.74 -0.57 12.13
N SER A 168 18.01 -0.25 12.40
CA SER A 168 18.54 0.01 13.76
C SER A 168 17.92 1.24 14.42
N PHE A 169 17.39 2.18 13.64
CA PHE A 169 16.79 3.42 14.14
C PHE A 169 15.35 3.22 14.63
N ARG A 170 14.72 2.12 14.23
CA ARG A 170 13.33 1.82 14.59
C ARG A 170 13.24 1.33 16.03
N ILE A 171 12.37 1.97 16.83
CA ILE A 171 12.21 1.63 18.25
C ILE A 171 11.71 0.21 18.48
N ALA A 172 10.83 -0.29 17.61
CA ALA A 172 10.22 -1.62 17.70
C ALA A 172 11.02 -2.72 16.97
N GLN A 173 12.17 -2.39 16.39
CA GLN A 173 12.96 -3.36 15.63
C GLN A 173 13.48 -4.48 16.52
N MET A 174 13.07 -5.71 16.19
CA MET A 174 13.64 -6.90 16.79
C MET A 174 14.97 -7.25 16.11
N MET A 175 15.84 -7.91 16.88
CA MET A 175 17.11 -8.42 16.41
C MET A 175 17.15 -9.92 16.59
N TYR A 176 17.49 -10.66 15.54
CA TYR A 176 17.66 -12.12 15.67
C TYR A 176 18.80 -12.45 16.63
N MET A 177 18.59 -13.47 17.46
CA MET A 177 19.68 -14.07 18.24
C MET A 177 20.72 -14.69 17.30
N PRO A 178 22.00 -14.72 17.69
CA PRO A 178 23.06 -15.16 16.78
C PRO A 178 22.86 -16.60 16.31
N THR A 179 22.90 -16.77 15.00
CA THR A 179 22.89 -18.07 14.32
C THR A 179 24.02 -18.10 13.30
N ILE A 180 24.60 -19.28 13.05
CA ILE A 180 25.66 -19.48 12.06
C ILE A 180 25.44 -20.75 11.24
N SER A 181 26.02 -20.78 10.05
CA SER A 181 26.13 -21.98 9.23
C SER A 181 27.20 -22.94 9.78
N SER A 182 27.24 -24.18 9.30
CA SER A 182 28.14 -25.20 9.82
C SER A 182 29.64 -24.92 9.64
N ASP A 183 29.97 -24.10 8.63
CA ASP A 183 31.34 -23.70 8.24
C ASP A 183 31.62 -22.21 8.45
N GLN A 184 30.75 -21.51 9.16
CA GLN A 184 30.90 -20.07 9.39
C GLN A 184 31.60 -19.80 10.72
N GLU A 185 32.57 -18.91 10.72
CA GLU A 185 33.20 -18.43 11.95
C GLU A 185 32.27 -17.44 12.67
N TYR A 186 32.34 -17.46 13.99
CA TYR A 186 31.59 -16.57 14.85
C TYR A 186 32.49 -15.83 15.81
N LEU A 187 32.35 -14.51 15.82
CA LEU A 187 33.07 -13.67 16.77
C LEU A 187 32.08 -13.06 17.76
N PHE A 188 32.45 -13.07 19.04
CA PHE A 188 31.82 -12.32 20.12
C PHE A 188 32.91 -11.63 20.94
N GLY A 189 32.77 -10.32 21.15
CA GLY A 189 33.69 -9.54 21.97
C GLY A 189 32.93 -8.58 22.88
N ARG A 190 33.38 -8.45 24.15
CA ARG A 190 32.99 -7.33 25.00
C ARG A 190 34.05 -6.22 24.93
N ASN A 191 33.58 -5.00 25.02
CA ASN A 191 34.42 -3.83 25.11
C ASN A 191 34.00 -3.04 26.37
N PRO A 192 34.85 -3.00 27.41
CA PRO A 192 34.59 -2.15 28.56
C PRO A 192 34.79 -0.70 28.17
N GLY A 193 33.88 0.16 28.57
CA GLY A 193 33.92 1.59 28.26
C GLY A 193 32.95 2.38 29.15
N LYS A 194 32.74 3.66 28.84
CA LYS A 194 31.72 4.46 29.50
C LYS A 194 30.32 4.11 29.03
N LEU A 195 29.33 4.40 29.85
CA LEU A 195 27.94 4.33 29.40
C LEU A 195 27.72 5.39 28.30
N VAL A 196 26.76 5.14 27.39
CA VAL A 196 26.33 6.17 26.44
C VAL A 196 25.57 7.22 27.21
N ASP A 197 26.08 8.44 27.26
CA ASP A 197 25.41 9.61 27.80
C ASP A 197 24.31 10.02 26.81
N VAL A 198 23.07 9.64 27.13
CA VAL A 198 21.90 9.81 26.25
C VAL A 198 21.63 11.28 25.97
N ASN A 199 21.63 12.11 27.01
CA ASN A 199 21.33 13.53 26.85
C ASN A 199 22.51 14.29 26.24
N GLY A 200 23.74 14.04 26.70
CA GLY A 200 24.94 14.67 26.15
C GLY A 200 25.13 14.35 24.65
N LEU A 201 24.81 13.15 24.21
CA LEU A 201 24.89 12.80 22.78
C LEU A 201 23.83 13.53 21.95
N LEU A 202 22.58 13.62 22.43
CA LEU A 202 21.53 14.38 21.77
C LEU A 202 21.86 15.88 21.70
N GLU A 203 22.33 16.47 22.81
CA GLU A 203 22.72 17.88 22.89
C GLU A 203 23.96 18.21 22.05
N SER A 204 24.80 17.21 21.76
CA SER A 204 25.99 17.40 20.89
C SER A 204 25.63 17.55 19.42
N TRP A 205 24.39 17.25 19.03
CA TRP A 205 23.95 17.43 17.66
C TRP A 205 23.90 18.91 17.29
N LYS A 206 24.42 19.25 16.13
CA LYS A 206 24.57 20.65 15.67
C LYS A 206 23.23 21.36 15.39
N HIS A 207 22.14 20.62 15.31
CA HIS A 207 20.79 21.10 15.08
C HIS A 207 19.87 20.69 16.23
N ASP A 208 18.62 21.11 16.21
CA ASP A 208 17.63 20.63 17.16
C ASP A 208 17.31 19.15 16.88
N TRP A 209 17.66 18.28 17.82
CA TRP A 209 17.40 16.84 17.68
C TRP A 209 15.90 16.50 17.77
N THR A 210 15.07 17.41 18.27
CA THR A 210 13.60 17.24 18.31
C THR A 210 12.97 17.51 16.95
N ASP A 211 13.64 18.22 16.06
CA ASP A 211 13.24 18.41 14.68
C ASP A 211 13.68 17.19 13.85
N MET A 212 12.72 16.30 13.59
CA MET A 212 12.97 15.06 12.84
C MET A 212 13.44 15.32 11.39
N GLY A 213 13.18 16.50 10.85
CA GLY A 213 13.63 16.92 9.52
C GLY A 213 15.13 17.18 9.45
N GLN A 214 15.76 17.51 10.58
CA GLN A 214 17.19 17.86 10.68
C GLN A 214 18.08 16.69 11.12
N LEU A 215 17.51 15.51 11.37
CA LEU A 215 18.29 14.32 11.70
C LEU A 215 18.99 13.74 10.46
N PRO A 216 20.19 13.14 10.64
CA PRO A 216 20.92 12.58 9.53
C PRO A 216 20.22 11.36 8.94
N ARG A 217 20.22 11.25 7.59
CA ARG A 217 19.59 10.15 6.84
C ARG A 217 20.53 9.62 5.77
N ALA A 218 20.40 8.33 5.47
CA ALA A 218 21.09 7.72 4.36
C ALA A 218 20.32 7.99 3.05
N GLU A 219 21.03 8.28 1.97
CA GLU A 219 20.42 8.45 0.63
C GLU A 219 19.57 7.23 0.21
N ARG A 220 19.98 6.02 0.64
CA ARG A 220 19.25 4.78 0.38
C ARG A 220 17.87 4.73 1.04
N GLU A 221 17.67 5.39 2.20
CA GLU A 221 16.37 5.46 2.87
C GLU A 221 15.37 6.28 2.03
N GLU A 222 15.83 7.39 1.47
CA GLU A 222 15.03 8.25 0.60
C GLU A 222 14.67 7.54 -0.69
N LYS A 223 15.66 6.91 -1.34
CA LYS A 223 15.43 6.11 -2.56
C LYS A 223 14.49 4.92 -2.32
N ALA A 224 14.59 4.25 -1.18
CA ALA A 224 13.70 3.13 -0.84
C ALA A 224 12.27 3.63 -0.69
N ARG A 225 12.06 4.76 -0.02
CA ARG A 225 10.75 5.38 0.16
C ARG A 225 10.14 5.86 -1.14
N GLU A 226 10.92 6.52 -1.99
CA GLU A 226 10.45 6.90 -3.33
C GLU A 226 9.97 5.69 -4.15
N ARG A 227 10.68 4.55 -4.04
CA ARG A 227 10.27 3.30 -4.72
C ARG A 227 8.96 2.76 -4.15
N GLU A 228 8.81 2.79 -2.83
CA GLU A 228 7.60 2.34 -2.15
C GLU A 228 6.38 3.20 -2.54
N ILE A 229 6.54 4.53 -2.56
CA ILE A 229 5.52 5.47 -3.02
C ILE A 229 5.12 5.20 -4.48
N ARG A 230 6.09 4.88 -5.35
CA ARG A 230 5.82 4.59 -6.77
C ARG A 230 5.26 3.19 -7.02
N ALA A 231 5.42 2.27 -6.08
CA ALA A 231 5.02 0.87 -6.27
C ALA A 231 3.50 0.67 -6.25
N GLU A 232 2.76 1.51 -5.51
CA GLU A 232 1.33 1.37 -5.34
C GLU A 232 0.66 2.74 -5.13
N ASP A 233 -0.19 3.15 -6.08
CA ASP A 233 -1.00 4.36 -5.93
C ASP A 233 -2.32 4.01 -5.21
N PRO A 234 -2.57 4.55 -3.99
CA PRO A 234 -3.77 4.22 -3.24
C PRO A 234 -5.05 4.72 -3.95
N THR A 235 -4.94 5.70 -4.84
CA THR A 235 -6.08 6.22 -5.59
C THR A 235 -6.49 5.30 -6.74
N GLU A 236 -5.60 4.42 -7.20
CA GLU A 236 -5.89 3.42 -8.24
C GLU A 236 -6.48 2.13 -7.66
N LYS A 237 -6.46 1.95 -6.34
CA LYS A 237 -7.06 0.78 -5.68
C LYS A 237 -8.56 0.72 -5.94
N ARG A 238 -9.05 -0.48 -6.23
CA ARG A 238 -10.49 -0.76 -6.35
C ARG A 238 -11.15 -0.85 -4.97
N GLY A 239 -12.47 -0.65 -4.92
CA GLY A 239 -13.27 -0.80 -3.72
C GLY A 239 -13.16 0.37 -2.75
N LEU A 240 -13.56 0.11 -1.49
CA LEU A 240 -13.80 1.16 -0.50
C LEU A 240 -12.55 1.95 -0.10
N ILE A 241 -11.39 1.29 -0.04
CA ILE A 241 -10.12 1.93 0.29
C ILE A 241 -9.72 2.94 -0.79
N GLY A 242 -9.78 2.53 -2.07
CA GLY A 242 -9.48 3.41 -3.18
C GLY A 242 -10.47 4.57 -3.29
N ALA A 243 -11.76 4.31 -3.12
CA ALA A 243 -12.78 5.34 -3.10
C ALA A 243 -12.54 6.38 -1.99
N PHE A 244 -12.14 5.94 -0.81
CA PHE A 244 -11.75 6.84 0.27
C PHE A 244 -10.53 7.69 -0.08
N CYS A 245 -9.48 7.09 -0.61
CA CYS A 245 -8.24 7.80 -0.98
C CYS A 245 -8.43 8.76 -2.17
N ARG A 246 -9.44 8.54 -3.03
CA ARG A 246 -9.84 9.49 -4.07
C ARG A 246 -10.70 10.62 -3.53
N ALA A 247 -11.57 10.32 -2.56
CA ALA A 247 -12.43 11.31 -1.92
C ALA A 247 -11.66 12.23 -0.97
N HIS A 248 -10.66 11.70 -0.28
CA HIS A 248 -9.88 12.38 0.75
C HIS A 248 -8.38 12.14 0.53
N GLY A 249 -7.63 13.20 0.18
CA GLY A 249 -6.18 13.19 0.30
C GLY A 249 -5.75 13.14 1.76
N ILE A 250 -4.45 13.04 2.01
CA ILE A 250 -3.92 12.98 3.38
C ILE A 250 -4.28 14.22 4.19
N GLU A 251 -4.10 15.42 3.61
CA GLU A 251 -4.37 16.69 4.30
C GLU A 251 -5.85 16.84 4.63
N ASP A 252 -6.74 16.51 3.69
CA ASP A 252 -8.18 16.54 3.92
C ASP A 252 -8.62 15.47 4.94
N ALA A 253 -8.03 14.29 4.90
CA ALA A 253 -8.30 13.23 5.88
C ALA A 253 -7.87 13.63 7.29
N ILE A 254 -6.74 14.32 7.45
CA ILE A 254 -6.31 14.89 8.73
C ILE A 254 -7.33 15.92 9.21
N ALA A 255 -7.65 16.90 8.37
CA ALA A 255 -8.54 18.00 8.74
C ALA A 255 -9.97 17.53 9.08
N THR A 256 -10.46 16.49 8.38
CA THR A 256 -11.84 16.02 8.51
C THR A 256 -12.02 15.02 9.65
N PHE A 257 -11.12 14.06 9.81
CA PHE A 257 -11.33 12.91 10.69
C PHE A 257 -10.45 12.92 11.95
N ILE A 258 -9.28 13.55 11.90
CA ILE A 258 -8.29 13.56 12.98
C ILE A 258 -7.66 14.94 13.19
N PRO A 259 -8.46 16.05 13.27
CA PRO A 259 -7.94 17.42 13.29
C PRO A 259 -7.04 17.73 14.49
N ASP A 260 -7.20 16.99 15.59
CA ASP A 260 -6.43 17.16 16.82
C ASP A 260 -5.15 16.29 16.87
N ALA A 261 -4.88 15.49 15.81
CA ALA A 261 -3.73 14.59 15.81
C ALA A 261 -2.45 15.29 15.32
N TYR A 262 -2.57 16.20 14.37
CA TYR A 262 -1.44 16.87 13.74
C TYR A 262 -1.61 18.37 13.70
N GLY A 263 -0.49 19.09 13.88
CA GLY A 263 -0.43 20.55 13.82
C GLY A 263 0.97 21.00 13.41
N ASP A 264 1.25 22.29 13.51
CA ASP A 264 2.55 22.92 13.30
C ASP A 264 3.29 22.41 12.04
N VAL A 265 2.94 22.98 10.90
CA VAL A 265 3.59 22.67 9.61
C VAL A 265 4.95 23.37 9.57
N ASP A 266 6.00 22.66 9.14
CA ASP A 266 7.33 23.24 8.97
C ASP A 266 7.32 24.32 7.85
N PRO A 267 7.51 25.61 8.19
CA PRO A 267 7.48 26.68 7.19
C PRO A 267 8.74 26.74 6.31
N ASN A 268 9.80 26.01 6.70
CA ASN A 268 11.10 26.08 6.03
C ASN A 268 11.39 24.86 5.15
N SER A 269 10.55 23.82 5.21
CA SER A 269 10.71 22.61 4.40
C SER A 269 10.10 22.76 3.01
N THR A 270 10.72 22.14 2.03
CA THR A 270 10.16 21.99 0.67
C THR A 270 9.10 20.89 0.61
N GLU A 271 9.11 19.99 1.59
CA GLU A 271 8.11 18.93 1.77
C GLU A 271 7.08 19.38 2.80
N VAL A 272 5.84 18.92 2.67
CA VAL A 272 4.80 19.16 3.68
C VAL A 272 5.08 18.28 4.90
N ARG A 273 5.43 18.89 6.01
CA ARG A 273 5.81 18.22 7.26
C ARG A 273 4.93 18.71 8.41
N TYR A 274 4.26 17.78 9.07
CA TYR A 274 3.43 18.03 10.23
C TYR A 274 4.10 17.55 11.52
N THR A 275 3.70 18.17 12.63
CA THR A 275 4.03 17.72 13.98
C THR A 275 2.90 16.88 14.53
N TYR A 276 3.19 15.68 15.03
CA TYR A 276 2.22 14.89 15.79
C TYR A 276 2.07 15.47 17.19
N LEU A 277 0.84 15.91 17.54
CA LEU A 277 0.57 16.66 18.78
C LEU A 277 0.58 15.79 20.04
N GLY A 278 0.54 14.47 19.90
CA GLY A 278 0.67 13.53 21.02
C GLY A 278 2.11 13.19 21.43
N GLY A 279 3.11 13.85 20.85
CA GLY A 279 4.54 13.65 21.10
C GLY A 279 5.28 14.95 21.43
N HIS A 280 6.61 14.87 21.55
CA HIS A 280 7.49 16.03 21.83
C HIS A 280 8.43 16.37 20.65
N SER A 281 8.56 15.47 19.67
CA SER A 281 9.33 15.76 18.46
C SER A 281 8.51 16.57 17.46
N MET A 282 9.19 17.34 16.58
CA MET A 282 8.56 18.24 15.62
C MET A 282 8.79 17.77 14.18
N TYR A 283 7.88 18.10 13.29
CA TYR A 283 8.00 17.98 11.83
C TYR A 283 8.33 16.57 11.31
N GLY A 284 7.97 15.56 12.09
CA GLY A 284 8.29 14.16 11.78
C GLY A 284 7.28 13.44 10.90
N ALA A 285 6.09 14.01 10.66
CA ALA A 285 5.09 13.43 9.77
C ALA A 285 5.18 14.09 8.39
N VAL A 286 5.67 13.35 7.39
CA VAL A 286 5.92 13.86 6.03
C VAL A 286 4.86 13.35 5.09
N ILE A 287 4.27 14.26 4.32
CA ILE A 287 3.26 13.97 3.31
C ILE A 287 3.91 13.91 1.92
N TYR A 288 3.58 12.87 1.16
CA TYR A 288 4.05 12.66 -0.19
C TYR A 288 2.88 12.70 -1.16
N GLU A 289 2.89 13.68 -2.07
CA GLU A 289 1.89 13.86 -3.15
C GLU A 289 0.44 13.90 -2.66
N ASP A 290 0.19 14.25 -1.39
CA ASP A 290 -1.12 14.16 -0.71
C ASP A 290 -1.78 12.76 -0.76
N LYS A 291 -1.00 11.72 -1.08
CA LYS A 291 -1.44 10.32 -1.18
C LYS A 291 -0.96 9.46 -0.04
N PHE A 292 0.22 9.77 0.49
CA PHE A 292 0.85 9.01 1.55
C PHE A 292 1.38 9.93 2.64
N MET A 293 1.42 9.41 3.85
CA MET A 293 2.13 10.02 4.96
C MET A 293 3.02 8.97 5.63
N TYR A 294 4.22 9.40 5.99
CA TYR A 294 5.12 8.61 6.84
C TYR A 294 5.46 9.40 8.10
N SER A 295 5.28 8.78 9.27
CA SER A 295 5.59 9.43 10.55
C SER A 295 6.81 8.81 11.21
N TRP A 296 7.76 9.67 11.61
CA TRP A 296 8.90 9.34 12.47
C TRP A 296 8.61 9.59 13.95
N HIS A 297 7.44 10.11 14.31
CA HIS A 297 7.09 10.32 15.70
C HIS A 297 6.84 8.98 16.39
N GLY A 298 7.74 8.56 17.27
CA GLY A 298 7.70 7.24 17.92
C GLY A 298 6.44 6.94 18.73
N THR A 299 5.68 7.98 19.13
CA THR A 299 4.40 7.87 19.87
C THR A 299 3.17 7.92 18.96
N ASP A 300 3.35 8.24 17.68
CA ASP A 300 2.28 8.30 16.69
C ASP A 300 1.74 6.89 16.38
N PRO A 301 0.42 6.67 16.36
CA PRO A 301 -0.16 5.41 15.86
C PRO A 301 0.28 5.00 14.47
N ALA A 302 0.63 5.96 13.60
CA ALA A 302 1.13 5.76 12.24
C ALA A 302 2.67 5.68 12.16
N CYS A 303 3.38 5.60 13.29
CA CYS A 303 4.83 5.57 13.34
C CYS A 303 5.42 4.43 12.51
N GLU A 304 6.51 4.73 11.78
CA GLU A 304 7.30 3.79 10.99
C GLU A 304 6.52 3.06 9.88
N GLN A 305 5.38 3.61 9.45
CA GLN A 305 4.54 3.07 8.39
C GLN A 305 4.28 4.11 7.31
N LEU A 306 4.34 3.70 6.04
CA LEU A 306 3.85 4.51 4.93
C LEU A 306 2.33 4.31 4.83
N CYS A 307 1.57 5.27 5.34
CA CYS A 307 0.11 5.20 5.42
C CYS A 307 -0.52 5.98 4.27
N ASN A 308 -1.50 5.38 3.58
CA ASN A 308 -2.47 6.13 2.80
C ASN A 308 -3.52 6.78 3.73
N ALA A 309 -4.41 7.59 3.17
CA ALA A 309 -5.42 8.30 3.97
C ALA A 309 -6.33 7.34 4.79
N TRP A 310 -6.71 6.19 4.22
CA TRP A 310 -7.50 5.17 4.91
C TRP A 310 -6.78 4.62 6.13
N ASP A 311 -5.53 4.16 5.96
CA ASP A 311 -4.76 3.58 7.05
C ASP A 311 -4.45 4.59 8.14
N LEU A 312 -4.15 5.84 7.75
CA LEU A 312 -3.91 6.93 8.68
C LEU A 312 -5.11 7.15 9.63
N VAL A 313 -6.29 7.34 9.06
CA VAL A 313 -7.53 7.56 9.85
C VAL A 313 -7.86 6.32 10.69
N ARG A 314 -7.75 5.11 10.12
CA ARG A 314 -8.00 3.86 10.83
C ARG A 314 -7.10 3.68 12.05
N LEU A 315 -5.81 3.95 11.90
CA LEU A 315 -4.84 3.82 12.99
C LEU A 315 -5.12 4.82 14.11
N HIS A 316 -5.45 6.06 13.78
CA HIS A 316 -5.74 7.08 14.80
C HIS A 316 -7.04 6.84 15.54
N LEU A 317 -8.12 6.48 14.83
CA LEU A 317 -9.43 6.36 15.45
C LEU A 317 -9.71 4.99 16.07
N PHE A 318 -9.12 3.91 15.53
CA PHE A 318 -9.60 2.56 15.81
C PHE A 318 -8.52 1.54 16.20
N HIS A 319 -7.23 1.89 16.23
CA HIS A 319 -6.19 0.92 16.58
C HIS A 319 -6.38 0.22 17.92
N GLU A 320 -7.02 0.89 18.91
CA GLU A 320 -7.29 0.32 20.24
C GLU A 320 -8.31 -0.83 20.21
N LYS A 321 -9.11 -0.94 19.13
CA LYS A 321 -10.07 -2.04 18.96
C LYS A 321 -9.40 -3.38 18.66
N ASP A 322 -8.17 -3.36 18.12
CA ASP A 322 -7.41 -4.56 17.79
C ASP A 322 -6.82 -5.18 19.07
N HIS A 323 -7.27 -6.35 19.46
CA HIS A 323 -6.85 -7.04 20.67
C HIS A 323 -5.80 -8.12 20.39
N LYS A 324 -5.18 -8.66 21.46
CA LYS A 324 -4.15 -9.74 21.37
C LYS A 324 -4.55 -10.94 20.52
N LYS A 325 -5.83 -11.31 20.56
CA LYS A 325 -6.37 -12.44 19.79
C LYS A 325 -6.41 -12.17 18.27
N ASP A 326 -6.27 -10.91 17.88
CA ASP A 326 -6.33 -10.48 16.48
C ASP A 326 -4.90 -10.35 15.88
N ALA A 327 -3.86 -10.76 16.61
CA ALA A 327 -2.46 -10.61 16.20
C ALA A 327 -2.11 -11.43 14.93
N ASP A 328 -2.82 -12.53 14.70
CA ASP A 328 -2.66 -13.40 13.54
C ASP A 328 -3.83 -13.24 12.54
N ALA A 329 -4.69 -12.22 12.71
CA ALA A 329 -5.81 -11.95 11.81
C ALA A 329 -5.31 -11.19 10.58
N GLU A 330 -5.88 -11.50 9.43
CA GLU A 330 -5.69 -10.70 8.22
C GLU A 330 -6.18 -9.27 8.44
N ILE A 331 -5.57 -8.30 7.74
CA ILE A 331 -5.89 -6.88 7.90
C ILE A 331 -7.39 -6.64 7.71
N ASN A 332 -8.01 -7.31 6.75
CA ASN A 332 -9.44 -7.20 6.46
C ASN A 332 -10.34 -7.69 7.61
N ASP A 333 -9.86 -8.57 8.47
CA ASP A 333 -10.60 -9.13 9.60
C ASP A 333 -10.42 -8.35 10.89
N LEU A 334 -9.52 -7.38 10.93
CA LEU A 334 -9.26 -6.58 12.11
C LEU A 334 -10.50 -5.79 12.55
N PRO A 335 -10.78 -5.71 13.86
CA PRO A 335 -11.86 -4.88 14.39
C PRO A 335 -11.74 -3.40 14.02
N SER A 336 -10.51 -2.87 13.92
CA SER A 336 -10.24 -1.51 13.45
C SER A 336 -10.68 -1.31 12.01
N GLN A 337 -10.44 -2.29 11.13
CA GLN A 337 -10.85 -2.24 9.73
C GLN A 337 -12.37 -2.23 9.59
N LYS A 338 -13.06 -3.10 10.33
CA LYS A 338 -14.53 -3.14 10.34
C LYS A 338 -15.13 -1.81 10.83
N ALA A 339 -14.55 -1.22 11.88
CA ALA A 339 -14.98 0.09 12.38
C ALA A 339 -14.75 1.22 11.37
N MET A 340 -13.63 1.17 10.63
CA MET A 340 -13.34 2.13 9.55
C MET A 340 -14.35 1.99 8.40
N ILE A 341 -14.68 0.77 7.99
CA ILE A 341 -15.71 0.50 6.97
C ILE A 341 -17.07 1.08 7.41
N ASP A 342 -17.45 0.91 8.67
CA ASP A 342 -18.73 1.42 9.16
C ASP A 342 -18.76 2.96 9.21
N LEU A 343 -17.65 3.60 9.55
CA LEU A 343 -17.53 5.06 9.49
C LEU A 343 -17.70 5.55 8.04
N MET A 344 -17.05 4.90 7.08
CA MET A 344 -17.07 5.32 5.66
C MET A 344 -18.42 5.13 4.97
N LYS A 345 -19.24 4.19 5.43
CA LYS A 345 -20.62 4.03 4.92
C LYS A 345 -21.48 5.28 5.11
N THR A 346 -21.12 6.16 6.03
CA THR A 346 -21.84 7.40 6.30
C THR A 346 -21.20 8.65 5.66
N ASP A 347 -19.98 8.51 5.13
CA ASP A 347 -19.27 9.62 4.49
C ASP A 347 -19.80 9.92 3.09
N LYS A 348 -20.21 11.17 2.84
CA LYS A 348 -20.83 11.59 1.57
C LYS A 348 -19.82 11.65 0.42
N GLY A 349 -18.57 12.02 0.70
CA GLY A 349 -17.50 12.08 -0.29
C GLY A 349 -17.18 10.68 -0.81
N VAL A 350 -17.01 9.72 0.11
CA VAL A 350 -16.76 8.32 -0.22
C VAL A 350 -17.94 7.69 -0.95
N GLN A 351 -19.19 7.97 -0.50
CA GLN A 351 -20.38 7.47 -1.20
C GLN A 351 -20.45 8.00 -2.64
N LYS A 352 -20.14 9.28 -2.85
CA LYS A 352 -20.07 9.87 -4.18
C LYS A 352 -18.98 9.19 -5.02
N GLN A 353 -17.79 8.99 -4.45
CA GLN A 353 -16.67 8.36 -5.14
C GLN A 353 -16.95 6.90 -5.51
N ILE A 354 -17.60 6.11 -4.62
CA ILE A 354 -18.02 4.75 -4.94
C ILE A 354 -18.97 4.74 -6.15
N ILE A 355 -19.90 5.70 -6.19
CA ILE A 355 -20.82 5.83 -7.31
C ILE A 355 -20.05 6.17 -8.59
N GLU A 356 -19.09 7.07 -8.52
CA GLU A 356 -18.25 7.43 -9.65
C GLU A 356 -17.44 6.24 -10.16
N ASP A 357 -16.85 5.47 -9.25
CA ASP A 357 -16.05 4.28 -9.57
C ASP A 357 -16.91 3.15 -10.17
N GLU A 358 -18.10 2.93 -9.61
CA GLU A 358 -19.04 1.91 -10.13
C GLU A 358 -19.63 2.29 -11.49
N LEU A 359 -19.64 3.59 -11.83
CA LEU A 359 -20.13 4.11 -13.08
C LEU A 359 -19.03 4.36 -14.12
N ASP A 360 -17.77 4.18 -13.77
CA ASP A 360 -16.65 4.20 -14.73
C ASP A 360 -16.58 2.89 -15.54
N PHE A 361 -17.70 2.58 -16.15
CA PHE A 361 -17.85 1.40 -17.00
C PHE A 361 -17.01 1.49 -18.28
N ASP A 362 -16.66 2.68 -18.74
CA ASP A 362 -15.82 2.86 -19.93
C ASP A 362 -14.45 2.19 -19.75
N ALA A 363 -13.86 2.27 -18.54
CA ALA A 363 -12.61 1.57 -18.21
C ALA A 363 -12.78 0.06 -17.98
N MET A 364 -13.95 -0.40 -17.54
CA MET A 364 -14.22 -1.83 -17.30
C MET A 364 -14.50 -2.62 -18.58
N PHE A 365 -14.93 -1.98 -19.66
CA PHE A 365 -15.36 -2.67 -20.88
C PHE A 365 -14.38 -2.52 -22.07
N GLU A 366 -13.43 -1.59 -22.01
CA GLU A 366 -12.30 -1.56 -22.97
C GLU A 366 -11.39 -2.80 -22.85
N ASP A 367 -11.39 -3.48 -21.71
CA ASP A 367 -10.51 -4.61 -21.38
C ASP A 367 -11.19 -5.99 -21.48
N LEU A 368 -12.35 -6.10 -22.11
CA LEU A 368 -13.06 -7.38 -22.35
C LEU A 368 -12.51 -8.17 -23.58
N GLY A 369 -11.41 -7.74 -24.15
CA GLY A 369 -10.59 -8.53 -25.03
C GLY A 369 -9.52 -9.26 -24.22
N ASP A 370 -9.76 -10.53 -23.92
CA ASP A 370 -8.87 -11.46 -23.22
C ASP A 370 -8.66 -11.18 -21.72
N LEU A 371 -9.60 -11.70 -20.90
CA LEU A 371 -9.38 -11.90 -19.47
C LEU A 371 -8.26 -12.96 -19.29
N PRO A 372 -7.11 -12.64 -18.70
CA PRO A 372 -6.23 -13.67 -18.16
C PRO A 372 -6.96 -14.36 -17.00
N GLU A 373 -6.89 -15.69 -16.99
CA GLU A 373 -7.37 -16.51 -15.88
C GLU A 373 -6.76 -16.00 -14.57
N ASP A 374 -7.61 -15.87 -13.55
CA ASP A 374 -7.29 -15.54 -12.18
C ASP A 374 -6.18 -16.45 -11.63
N HIS A 375 -4.95 -16.00 -11.74
CA HIS A 375 -3.85 -16.52 -10.95
C HIS A 375 -3.83 -15.71 -9.65
N GLY A 376 -4.43 -16.31 -8.61
CA GLY A 376 -4.50 -15.76 -7.27
C GLY A 376 -3.20 -15.07 -6.87
N HIS A 377 -3.30 -13.81 -6.51
CA HIS A 377 -2.23 -13.10 -5.82
C HIS A 377 -2.01 -13.81 -4.48
N GLU A 378 -0.90 -14.51 -4.36
CA GLU A 378 -0.37 -14.87 -3.06
C GLU A 378 -0.07 -13.56 -2.33
N GLU A 379 -0.90 -13.26 -1.34
CA GLU A 379 -0.68 -12.16 -0.40
C GLU A 379 0.61 -12.46 0.36
N THR A 380 1.62 -11.66 0.08
CA THR A 380 2.83 -11.67 0.91
C THR A 380 2.50 -10.91 2.19
N ASP A 381 2.62 -11.64 3.32
CA ASP A 381 2.55 -11.10 4.68
C ASP A 381 3.32 -9.79 4.81
N SER A 382 2.61 -8.71 5.06
CA SER A 382 3.15 -7.34 5.13
C SER A 382 3.87 -7.01 6.44
N ASP A 383 4.31 -8.01 7.20
CA ASP A 383 5.04 -7.81 8.45
C ASP A 383 6.57 -7.90 8.31
N ASP A 384 7.09 -8.09 7.10
CA ASP A 384 8.53 -8.11 6.84
C ASP A 384 8.94 -6.95 5.91
N PHE A 385 9.06 -5.74 6.47
CA PHE A 385 9.75 -4.63 5.82
C PHE A 385 11.26 -4.88 5.83
N GLY A 386 11.69 -5.95 5.18
CA GLY A 386 13.04 -6.07 4.70
C GLY A 386 13.21 -5.16 3.48
N ILE A 387 14.06 -4.15 3.58
CA ILE A 387 14.47 -3.32 2.45
C ILE A 387 15.15 -4.23 1.42
N GLU A 388 14.36 -4.70 0.45
CA GLU A 388 14.90 -5.30 -0.77
C GLU A 388 15.28 -4.16 -1.73
N ASP A 389 16.48 -3.62 -1.61
CA ASP A 389 16.98 -2.69 -2.61
C ASP A 389 17.30 -3.42 -3.93
N ALA A 390 17.31 -2.66 -5.03
CA ALA A 390 17.62 -3.20 -6.35
C ALA A 390 19.07 -3.73 -6.44
N GLU A 391 19.98 -3.21 -5.61
CA GLU A 391 21.37 -3.68 -5.51
C GLU A 391 21.42 -5.03 -4.82
N THR A 392 20.59 -5.26 -3.78
CA THR A 392 20.47 -6.57 -3.13
C THR A 392 19.88 -7.61 -4.09
N ARG A 393 18.95 -7.23 -4.98
CA ARG A 393 18.40 -8.12 -6.00
C ARG A 393 19.40 -8.40 -7.11
N ASP A 394 20.19 -7.42 -7.54
CA ASP A 394 21.23 -7.56 -8.58
C ASP A 394 22.40 -8.41 -8.06
N LEU A 395 22.79 -8.24 -6.81
CA LEU A 395 23.75 -9.10 -6.10
C LEU A 395 23.28 -10.56 -5.95
N MET A 396 21.95 -10.79 -5.95
CA MET A 396 21.34 -12.11 -5.85
C MET A 396 21.05 -12.76 -7.21
N GLY A 397 21.31 -12.05 -8.34
CA GLY A 397 21.07 -12.57 -9.69
C GLY A 397 19.58 -12.77 -10.02
N LEU A 398 18.67 -12.04 -9.35
CA LEU A 398 17.25 -12.12 -9.60
C LEU A 398 16.85 -11.17 -10.73
N PRO A 399 15.97 -11.58 -11.67
CA PRO A 399 15.53 -10.73 -12.74
C PRO A 399 14.80 -9.49 -12.20
N PRO A 400 14.96 -8.31 -12.84
CA PRO A 400 14.26 -7.09 -12.41
C PRO A 400 12.74 -7.31 -12.47
N LYS A 401 12.01 -6.84 -11.47
CA LYS A 401 10.53 -6.76 -11.54
C LYS A 401 10.19 -5.89 -12.75
N LYS A 402 9.57 -6.46 -13.77
CA LYS A 402 9.07 -5.69 -14.91
C LYS A 402 7.97 -4.78 -14.43
N SER A 403 8.22 -3.47 -14.45
CA SER A 403 7.19 -2.45 -14.31
C SER A 403 6.27 -2.52 -15.54
N ALA A 404 4.97 -2.44 -15.34
CA ALA A 404 3.99 -2.34 -16.42
C ALA A 404 4.09 -1.03 -17.24
N LEU A 405 5.08 -0.17 -16.94
CA LEU A 405 5.28 1.15 -17.55
C LEU A 405 6.51 1.27 -18.46
N ASP A 406 7.24 0.19 -18.71
CA ASP A 406 8.37 0.21 -19.63
C ASP A 406 7.89 0.23 -21.10
N GLY A 407 7.55 1.40 -21.59
CA GLY A 407 7.20 1.59 -22.99
C GLY A 407 6.47 2.87 -23.38
N LEU A 408 6.20 3.77 -22.43
CA LEU A 408 5.54 5.05 -22.75
C LEU A 408 6.56 6.18 -22.97
N PRO A 409 6.39 7.01 -24.03
CA PRO A 409 7.29 8.11 -24.32
C PRO A 409 7.09 9.28 -23.33
N ASP A 410 8.21 9.94 -23.00
CA ASP A 410 8.28 11.17 -22.21
C ASP A 410 7.34 12.28 -22.70
N PHE A 411 6.52 12.82 -21.81
CA PHE A 411 5.76 14.05 -22.07
C PHE A 411 6.37 15.22 -21.30
N PRO A 412 6.78 16.31 -21.99
CA PRO A 412 7.19 17.53 -21.35
C PRO A 412 5.99 18.45 -21.10
N GLY A 413 5.92 19.05 -19.91
CA GLY A 413 5.20 20.30 -19.69
C GLY A 413 4.01 20.24 -18.75
N ARG A 414 4.20 20.82 -17.56
CA ARG A 414 3.12 21.26 -16.66
C ARG A 414 2.17 22.21 -17.41
N GLY A 415 1.01 21.70 -17.80
CA GLY A 415 -0.13 22.47 -18.28
C GLY A 415 -1.00 22.93 -17.11
N LYS A 416 -1.51 24.17 -17.22
CA LYS A 416 -2.50 24.80 -16.32
C LYS A 416 -3.71 23.88 -16.07
N PRO A 417 -4.45 24.03 -14.95
CA PRO A 417 -5.59 23.17 -14.63
C PRO A 417 -6.63 23.25 -15.74
N THR A 418 -6.74 22.19 -16.50
CA THR A 418 -7.78 21.98 -17.49
C THR A 418 -9.10 21.78 -16.76
N LYS A 419 -10.14 22.55 -17.15
CA LYS A 419 -11.52 22.34 -16.73
C LYS A 419 -11.84 20.86 -16.89
N THR A 420 -12.07 20.16 -15.80
CA THR A 420 -12.52 18.76 -15.75
C THR A 420 -13.76 18.65 -16.65
N LYS A 421 -13.70 17.79 -17.67
CA LYS A 421 -14.88 17.43 -18.47
C LYS A 421 -15.89 16.82 -17.51
N LYS A 422 -17.07 17.44 -17.37
CA LYS A 422 -18.19 16.91 -16.59
C LYS A 422 -18.49 15.51 -17.10
N LYS A 423 -18.38 14.52 -16.24
CA LYS A 423 -18.73 13.14 -16.56
C LYS A 423 -20.27 13.03 -16.59
N TRP A 424 -20.83 12.13 -17.42
CA TRP A 424 -22.29 12.03 -17.63
C TRP A 424 -23.06 11.73 -16.33
N TYR A 425 -22.44 11.01 -15.42
CA TYR A 425 -23.03 10.63 -14.14
C TYR A 425 -23.05 11.80 -13.12
N ASP A 426 -22.30 12.89 -13.33
CA ASP A 426 -22.44 14.12 -12.55
C ASP A 426 -23.85 14.71 -12.68
N GLY A 427 -24.60 14.29 -13.69
CA GLY A 427 -25.97 14.67 -13.95
C GLY A 427 -27.04 13.84 -13.24
N LEU A 428 -26.67 12.76 -12.55
CA LEU A 428 -27.62 11.89 -11.86
C LEU A 428 -28.18 12.54 -10.59
N GLU A 429 -29.48 12.46 -10.41
CA GLU A 429 -30.18 12.87 -9.19
C GLU A 429 -30.09 11.77 -8.15
N ILE A 430 -29.50 12.08 -6.99
CA ILE A 430 -29.29 11.14 -5.88
C ILE A 430 -30.23 11.52 -4.73
N ALA A 431 -30.80 10.53 -4.08
CA ALA A 431 -31.60 10.70 -2.86
C ALA A 431 -30.69 10.89 -1.65
N PRO A 432 -31.16 11.47 -0.52
CA PRO A 432 -30.36 11.69 0.68
C PRO A 432 -29.74 10.43 1.29
N ASN A 433 -30.26 9.24 0.96
CA ASN A 433 -29.75 7.92 1.39
C ASN A 433 -28.68 7.35 0.43
N GLY A 434 -28.17 8.12 -0.52
CA GLY A 434 -27.16 7.68 -1.50
C GLY A 434 -27.71 6.86 -2.67
N GLN A 435 -29.02 6.61 -2.75
CA GLN A 435 -29.61 5.87 -3.85
C GLN A 435 -29.91 6.78 -5.05
N ILE A 436 -29.70 6.25 -6.25
CA ILE A 436 -30.08 6.95 -7.50
C ILE A 436 -31.61 6.99 -7.57
N LYS A 437 -32.17 8.20 -7.75
CA LYS A 437 -33.61 8.36 -7.90
C LYS A 437 -34.11 7.69 -9.18
N PRO A 438 -35.23 6.95 -9.16
CA PRO A 438 -35.80 6.28 -10.33
C PRO A 438 -36.58 7.26 -11.24
N THR A 439 -35.96 8.37 -11.63
CA THR A 439 -36.57 9.39 -12.50
C THR A 439 -36.33 9.02 -13.97
N THR A 440 -37.26 9.37 -14.86
CA THR A 440 -37.08 9.20 -16.32
C THR A 440 -35.75 9.78 -16.81
N ARG A 441 -35.33 10.95 -16.24
CA ARG A 441 -34.05 11.59 -16.58
C ARG A 441 -32.84 10.71 -16.21
N ASN A 442 -32.80 10.18 -15.00
CA ASN A 442 -31.70 9.29 -14.57
C ASN A 442 -31.67 8.00 -15.38
N LEU A 443 -32.84 7.39 -15.61
CA LEU A 443 -32.96 6.19 -16.43
C LEU A 443 -32.47 6.45 -17.86
N LEU A 444 -32.84 7.59 -18.46
CA LEU A 444 -32.37 7.99 -19.78
C LEU A 444 -30.86 8.15 -19.83
N LEU A 445 -30.25 8.85 -18.86
CA LEU A 445 -28.81 9.02 -18.78
C LEU A 445 -28.10 7.67 -18.72
N ILE A 446 -28.61 6.73 -17.93
CA ILE A 446 -28.06 5.36 -17.85
C ILE A 446 -28.18 4.66 -19.21
N LEU A 447 -29.37 4.69 -19.84
CA LEU A 447 -29.60 3.98 -21.10
C LEU A 447 -28.77 4.50 -22.29
N ILE A 448 -28.42 5.78 -22.30
CA ILE A 448 -27.61 6.37 -23.39
C ILE A 448 -26.11 6.32 -23.15
N HIS A 449 -25.67 6.11 -21.90
CA HIS A 449 -24.25 6.15 -21.56
C HIS A 449 -23.68 4.82 -21.10
N ASP A 450 -24.46 3.95 -20.43
CA ASP A 450 -24.01 2.63 -20.00
C ASP A 450 -23.73 1.75 -21.24
N PRO A 451 -22.52 1.23 -21.43
CA PRO A 451 -22.14 0.39 -22.57
C PRO A 451 -23.05 -0.82 -22.81
N ARG A 452 -23.69 -1.34 -21.77
CA ARG A 452 -24.66 -2.46 -21.88
C ARG A 452 -25.92 -2.06 -22.62
N PHE A 453 -26.35 -0.81 -22.49
CA PHE A 453 -27.58 -0.27 -23.07
C PHE A 453 -27.32 0.68 -24.24
N ARG A 454 -26.18 1.34 -24.25
CA ARG A 454 -25.83 2.32 -25.28
C ARG A 454 -25.97 1.72 -26.69
N GLY A 455 -26.84 2.31 -27.48
CA GLY A 455 -27.10 1.85 -28.83
C GLY A 455 -27.71 0.44 -28.92
N LEU A 456 -28.11 -0.20 -27.80
CA LEU A 456 -28.81 -1.52 -27.85
C LEU A 456 -30.18 -1.42 -28.50
N MET A 457 -30.87 -0.31 -28.28
CA MET A 457 -32.19 0.01 -28.83
C MET A 457 -32.10 1.20 -29.75
N ALA A 458 -32.77 1.12 -30.90
CA ALA A 458 -32.87 2.20 -31.87
C ALA A 458 -34.25 2.29 -32.48
N ARG A 459 -34.72 3.50 -32.80
CA ARG A 459 -35.95 3.67 -33.55
C ARG A 459 -35.67 3.52 -35.05
N ASN A 460 -36.33 2.55 -35.66
CA ASN A 460 -36.35 2.45 -37.12
C ASN A 460 -37.31 3.52 -37.67
N ALA A 461 -36.77 4.55 -38.30
CA ALA A 461 -37.54 5.70 -38.78
C ALA A 461 -38.48 5.31 -39.96
N PHE A 462 -38.24 4.21 -40.63
CA PHE A 462 -39.08 3.72 -41.71
C PHE A 462 -40.32 2.99 -41.18
N THR A 463 -40.17 2.11 -40.17
CA THR A 463 -41.26 1.35 -39.58
C THR A 463 -41.89 1.97 -38.35
N HIS A 464 -41.24 3.01 -37.80
CA HIS A 464 -41.56 3.69 -36.54
C HIS A 464 -41.50 2.81 -35.28
N ASN A 465 -40.92 1.62 -35.39
CA ASN A 465 -40.78 0.70 -34.28
C ASN A 465 -39.41 0.85 -33.60
N ILE A 466 -39.35 0.48 -32.33
CA ILE A 466 -38.08 0.29 -31.62
C ILE A 466 -37.58 -1.11 -31.93
N VAL A 467 -36.31 -1.23 -32.31
CA VAL A 467 -35.65 -2.48 -32.65
C VAL A 467 -34.36 -2.65 -31.87
N LEU A 468 -33.95 -3.90 -31.71
CA LEU A 468 -32.64 -4.25 -31.20
C LEU A 468 -31.57 -4.05 -32.29
N THR A 469 -30.47 -3.42 -31.95
CA THR A 469 -29.33 -3.26 -32.86
C THR A 469 -28.27 -4.35 -32.68
N ARG A 470 -28.34 -5.09 -31.58
CA ARG A 470 -27.46 -6.21 -31.25
C ARG A 470 -28.14 -7.16 -30.26
N PRO A 471 -27.65 -8.41 -30.11
CA PRO A 471 -28.19 -9.34 -29.12
C PRO A 471 -28.07 -8.79 -27.70
N MET A 472 -29.13 -8.89 -26.91
CA MET A 472 -29.16 -8.53 -25.51
C MET A 472 -28.64 -9.68 -24.66
N VAL A 473 -27.57 -9.47 -23.88
CA VAL A 473 -27.03 -10.44 -22.94
C VAL A 473 -27.12 -9.86 -21.54
N ILE A 474 -27.87 -10.53 -20.66
CA ILE A 474 -28.03 -10.16 -19.26
C ILE A 474 -27.17 -11.11 -18.43
N GLN A 475 -26.34 -10.53 -17.56
CA GLN A 475 -25.61 -11.25 -16.55
C GLN A 475 -26.18 -10.89 -15.18
N ILE A 476 -26.82 -11.84 -14.52
CA ILE A 476 -27.27 -11.73 -13.14
C ILE A 476 -26.50 -12.80 -12.36
N PRO A 477 -25.80 -12.47 -11.25
CA PRO A 477 -24.94 -13.42 -10.53
C PRO A 477 -25.62 -14.75 -10.18
N GLU A 478 -26.89 -14.71 -9.77
CA GLU A 478 -27.66 -15.89 -9.40
C GLU A 478 -28.28 -16.62 -10.62
N ILE A 479 -28.21 -16.01 -11.81
CA ILE A 479 -28.75 -16.58 -13.05
C ILE A 479 -27.67 -16.55 -14.12
N PRO A 480 -26.89 -17.63 -14.29
CA PRO A 480 -25.77 -17.62 -15.22
C PRO A 480 -26.29 -17.42 -16.66
N ARG A 481 -25.90 -16.29 -17.23
CA ARG A 481 -26.15 -15.87 -18.62
C ARG A 481 -27.59 -16.02 -19.08
N PHE A 482 -28.46 -15.16 -18.59
CA PHE A 482 -29.78 -15.00 -19.20
C PHE A 482 -29.61 -14.42 -20.61
N LYS A 483 -29.83 -15.22 -21.64
CA LYS A 483 -30.00 -14.73 -23.02
C LYS A 483 -31.48 -14.57 -23.25
N VAL A 484 -31.93 -13.39 -23.64
CA VAL A 484 -33.21 -13.25 -24.29
C VAL A 484 -33.08 -14.02 -25.59
N LYS A 485 -33.83 -15.13 -25.73
CA LYS A 485 -33.70 -16.11 -26.83
C LYS A 485 -33.83 -15.44 -28.18
N ASP A 486 -32.92 -15.80 -29.07
CA ASP A 486 -32.97 -15.57 -30.49
C ASP A 486 -33.09 -14.10 -30.96
N THR A 487 -32.56 -13.16 -30.15
CA THR A 487 -32.47 -11.76 -30.57
C THR A 487 -31.48 -11.59 -31.71
N ILE A 488 -32.01 -11.25 -32.87
CA ILE A 488 -31.25 -10.91 -34.07
C ILE A 488 -31.27 -9.39 -34.20
N ASN A 489 -30.23 -8.84 -34.82
CA ASN A 489 -30.20 -7.41 -35.18
C ASN A 489 -31.45 -7.09 -36.03
N GLY A 490 -32.28 -6.14 -35.56
CA GLY A 490 -33.53 -5.75 -36.20
C GLY A 490 -34.81 -6.35 -35.58
N ASP A 491 -34.69 -7.23 -34.56
CA ASP A 491 -35.85 -7.72 -33.83
C ASP A 491 -36.59 -6.60 -33.13
N LEU A 492 -37.94 -6.72 -33.09
CA LEU A 492 -38.80 -5.73 -32.43
C LEU A 492 -38.58 -5.74 -30.92
N TRP A 493 -38.48 -4.58 -30.36
CA TRP A 493 -38.45 -4.39 -28.91
C TRP A 493 -39.78 -4.83 -28.29
N SER A 494 -39.74 -5.52 -27.18
CA SER A 494 -40.90 -6.08 -26.52
C SER A 494 -40.85 -5.94 -24.99
N ASP A 495 -41.94 -6.24 -24.31
CA ASP A 495 -42.03 -6.23 -22.83
C ASP A 495 -40.98 -7.13 -22.17
N THR A 496 -40.50 -8.17 -22.87
CA THR A 496 -39.40 -9.02 -22.36
C THR A 496 -38.11 -8.24 -22.26
N HIS A 497 -37.84 -7.33 -23.21
CA HIS A 497 -36.66 -6.46 -23.18
C HIS A 497 -36.76 -5.39 -22.10
N ASP A 498 -37.99 -4.83 -21.88
CA ASP A 498 -38.25 -3.92 -20.75
C ASP A 498 -37.95 -4.61 -19.41
N ALA A 499 -38.46 -5.86 -19.24
CA ALA A 499 -38.21 -6.64 -18.02
C ALA A 499 -36.74 -6.96 -17.82
N ALA A 500 -36.02 -7.20 -18.89
CA ALA A 500 -34.59 -7.47 -18.87
C ALA A 500 -33.76 -6.22 -18.43
N VAL A 501 -34.08 -5.06 -19.01
CA VAL A 501 -33.48 -3.76 -18.58
C VAL A 501 -33.78 -3.49 -17.10
N LYS A 502 -35.03 -3.68 -16.69
CA LYS A 502 -35.49 -3.50 -15.31
C LYS A 502 -34.73 -4.41 -14.34
N ALA A 503 -34.47 -5.66 -14.73
CA ALA A 503 -33.71 -6.61 -13.92
C ALA A 503 -32.26 -6.12 -13.69
N ILE A 504 -31.58 -5.61 -14.73
CA ILE A 504 -30.22 -5.04 -14.59
C ILE A 504 -30.27 -3.79 -13.71
N LEU A 505 -31.23 -2.88 -13.92
CA LEU A 505 -31.34 -1.64 -13.13
C LEU A 505 -31.62 -1.92 -11.66
N SER A 506 -32.40 -2.97 -11.35
CA SER A 506 -32.75 -3.35 -9.98
C SER A 506 -31.74 -4.23 -9.27
N ALA A 507 -30.81 -4.84 -10.00
CA ALA A 507 -29.76 -5.64 -9.41
C ALA A 507 -28.97 -4.86 -8.36
N PRO A 508 -28.51 -5.51 -7.27
CA PRO A 508 -27.75 -4.85 -6.23
C PRO A 508 -26.47 -4.20 -6.75
N ARG A 509 -25.97 -3.22 -6.00
CA ARG A 509 -24.70 -2.54 -6.21
C ARG A 509 -23.60 -3.20 -5.38
N GLY A 510 -22.37 -3.26 -5.91
CA GLY A 510 -21.17 -3.64 -5.17
C GLY A 510 -20.77 -5.12 -5.29
N ASP A 511 -19.51 -5.43 -4.95
CA ASP A 511 -18.91 -6.77 -4.91
C ASP A 511 -19.12 -7.64 -6.18
N GLY A 512 -18.76 -7.08 -7.35
CA GLY A 512 -18.91 -7.78 -8.63
C GLY A 512 -20.35 -7.86 -9.16
N GLN A 513 -21.29 -7.16 -8.53
CA GLN A 513 -22.67 -7.04 -8.98
C GLN A 513 -22.85 -5.76 -9.81
N VAL A 514 -23.37 -5.92 -11.01
CA VAL A 514 -23.40 -4.88 -12.06
C VAL A 514 -24.73 -4.10 -12.13
N GLY A 515 -25.43 -3.96 -11.01
CA GLY A 515 -26.73 -3.27 -10.95
C GLY A 515 -26.65 -1.84 -10.46
N TYR A 516 -27.76 -1.12 -10.59
CA TYR A 516 -27.91 0.26 -10.08
C TYR A 516 -28.69 0.33 -8.76
N GLY A 517 -29.29 -0.76 -8.32
CA GLY A 517 -30.20 -0.78 -7.16
C GLY A 517 -31.46 0.05 -7.37
N ILE A 518 -31.85 0.32 -8.63
CA ILE A 518 -32.97 1.20 -8.99
C ILE A 518 -34.23 0.36 -9.22
N GLN A 519 -35.26 0.58 -8.40
CA GLN A 519 -36.61 0.07 -8.67
C GLN A 519 -37.32 1.04 -9.63
N ALA A 520 -37.15 0.83 -10.95
CA ALA A 520 -37.70 1.70 -11.97
C ALA A 520 -39.22 1.51 -12.10
N PRO A 521 -40.05 2.58 -12.00
CA PRO A 521 -41.45 2.53 -12.37
C PRO A 521 -41.61 2.24 -13.87
N ASP A 522 -42.58 1.40 -14.24
CA ASP A 522 -42.77 0.95 -15.64
C ASP A 522 -42.96 2.09 -16.61
N ASN A 523 -43.77 3.10 -16.25
CA ASN A 523 -44.00 4.28 -17.08
C ASN A 523 -42.70 5.12 -17.30
N ALA A 524 -41.92 5.32 -16.23
CA ALA A 524 -40.67 6.09 -16.33
C ALA A 524 -39.62 5.33 -17.17
N LEU A 525 -39.57 3.99 -17.03
CA LEU A 525 -38.68 3.15 -17.81
C LEU A 525 -39.03 3.17 -19.29
N GLN A 526 -40.31 2.98 -19.64
CA GLN A 526 -40.79 3.01 -21.03
C GLN A 526 -40.58 4.38 -21.70
N GLU A 527 -40.77 5.47 -20.96
CA GLU A 527 -40.43 6.82 -21.44
C GLU A 527 -38.93 6.96 -21.74
N ALA A 528 -38.09 6.51 -20.82
CA ALA A 528 -36.65 6.55 -20.98
C ALA A 528 -36.17 5.69 -22.16
N ILE A 529 -36.74 4.49 -22.35
CA ILE A 529 -36.45 3.59 -23.48
C ILE A 529 -36.81 4.26 -24.81
N ARG A 530 -37.99 4.90 -24.92
CA ARG A 530 -38.39 5.62 -26.13
C ARG A 530 -37.44 6.74 -26.48
N LEU A 531 -37.05 7.54 -25.48
CA LEU A 531 -36.11 8.63 -25.67
C LEU A 531 -34.71 8.13 -26.03
N ALA A 532 -34.24 7.07 -25.39
CA ALA A 532 -32.96 6.44 -25.72
C ALA A 532 -32.94 5.87 -27.14
N ALA A 533 -34.04 5.20 -27.56
CA ALA A 533 -34.16 4.68 -28.92
C ALA A 533 -34.19 5.79 -29.99
N GLU A 534 -34.79 6.96 -29.66
CA GLU A 534 -34.76 8.14 -30.53
C GLU A 534 -33.36 8.70 -30.72
N GLN A 535 -32.55 8.70 -29.68
CA GLN A 535 -31.15 9.14 -29.73
C GLN A 535 -30.32 8.34 -30.75
N PHE A 536 -30.64 7.07 -30.94
CA PHE A 536 -29.98 6.15 -31.87
C PHE A 536 -30.86 5.81 -33.09
N ALA A 537 -31.80 6.69 -33.49
CA ALA A 537 -32.66 6.46 -34.60
C ALA A 537 -31.89 6.33 -35.91
N PHE A 538 -32.34 5.43 -36.79
CA PHE A 538 -31.76 5.19 -38.12
C PHE A 538 -32.87 5.01 -39.17
N HIS A 539 -32.55 5.24 -40.44
CA HIS A 539 -33.44 5.04 -41.56
C HIS A 539 -32.87 4.02 -42.54
N PRO A 540 -33.27 2.74 -42.50
CA PRO A 540 -32.58 1.65 -43.17
C PRO A 540 -32.44 1.83 -44.70
N LEU A 541 -33.39 2.49 -45.35
CA LEU A 541 -33.28 2.78 -46.78
C LEU A 541 -32.31 3.91 -47.08
N ILE A 542 -32.40 5.04 -46.33
CA ILE A 542 -31.52 6.21 -46.55
C ILE A 542 -30.07 5.80 -46.25
N ASP A 543 -29.83 5.14 -45.12
CA ASP A 543 -28.49 4.72 -44.70
C ASP A 543 -27.88 3.74 -45.73
N ARG A 544 -28.71 2.83 -46.28
CA ARG A 544 -28.26 1.94 -47.33
C ARG A 544 -27.93 2.69 -48.63
N PHE A 545 -28.74 3.66 -49.02
CA PHE A 545 -28.43 4.46 -50.20
C PHE A 545 -27.16 5.30 -50.05
N LEU A 546 -26.94 5.87 -48.87
CA LEU A 546 -25.75 6.65 -48.61
C LEU A 546 -24.47 5.77 -48.52
N ALA A 547 -24.63 4.48 -48.20
CA ALA A 547 -23.52 3.51 -48.14
C ALA A 547 -23.22 2.84 -49.48
N LEU A 548 -23.99 3.13 -50.54
CA LEU A 548 -23.69 2.60 -51.88
C LEU A 548 -22.41 3.27 -52.42
N PRO A 549 -21.53 2.51 -53.12
CA PRO A 549 -20.40 3.08 -53.82
C PRO A 549 -20.87 4.09 -54.87
N GLU A 550 -20.01 5.03 -55.22
CA GLU A 550 -20.29 5.91 -56.34
C GLU A 550 -20.60 5.11 -57.59
N TRP A 551 -21.58 5.65 -58.37
CA TRP A 551 -21.99 4.97 -59.59
C TRP A 551 -20.79 4.85 -60.55
N ASP A 552 -20.51 3.61 -61.01
CA ASP A 552 -19.40 3.28 -61.89
C ASP A 552 -19.67 3.67 -63.37
N GLY A 553 -20.76 4.36 -63.63
CA GLY A 553 -21.13 4.85 -65.00
C GLY A 553 -21.71 3.75 -65.90
N VAL A 554 -21.90 2.52 -65.39
CA VAL A 554 -22.42 1.43 -66.18
C VAL A 554 -23.93 1.32 -66.00
N GLU A 555 -24.69 1.48 -67.11
CA GLU A 555 -26.14 1.32 -67.13
C GLU A 555 -26.54 -0.16 -67.10
N ARG A 556 -27.00 -0.63 -65.91
CA ARG A 556 -27.39 -2.04 -65.71
C ARG A 556 -28.90 -2.27 -65.75
N VAL A 557 -29.68 -1.19 -65.56
CA VAL A 557 -31.12 -1.30 -65.45
C VAL A 557 -31.76 -1.75 -66.76
N SER A 558 -31.29 -1.23 -67.87
CA SER A 558 -31.79 -1.63 -69.20
C SER A 558 -31.46 -3.06 -69.58
N GLY A 559 -30.32 -3.58 -69.05
CA GLY A 559 -29.92 -4.98 -69.27
C GLY A 559 -30.40 -5.96 -68.23
N LEU A 560 -31.05 -5.51 -67.14
CA LEU A 560 -31.41 -6.34 -65.99
C LEU A 560 -32.19 -7.63 -66.35
N TRP A 561 -33.13 -7.51 -67.28
CA TRP A 561 -33.95 -8.64 -67.73
C TRP A 561 -33.18 -9.65 -68.56
N ILE A 562 -32.25 -9.18 -69.37
CA ILE A 562 -31.39 -10.02 -70.20
C ILE A 562 -30.30 -10.69 -69.37
N ASP A 563 -29.62 -9.93 -68.53
CA ASP A 563 -28.41 -10.37 -67.79
C ASP A 563 -28.76 -11.29 -66.58
N TYR A 564 -29.90 -11.05 -65.91
CA TYR A 564 -30.24 -11.76 -64.66
C TYR A 564 -31.50 -12.62 -64.73
N MET A 565 -32.40 -12.36 -65.67
CA MET A 565 -33.67 -13.10 -65.80
C MET A 565 -33.72 -13.97 -67.07
N GLY A 566 -32.74 -13.81 -67.97
CA GLY A 566 -32.69 -14.64 -69.18
C GLY A 566 -33.86 -14.48 -70.17
N VAL A 567 -34.53 -13.28 -70.16
CA VAL A 567 -35.73 -13.01 -70.99
C VAL A 567 -35.39 -12.03 -72.12
#